data_e49fc9e277702d5e01bdb978af83cc03
#
_entry.id   e49fc9e277702d5e01bdb978af83cc03
#
_cell.length_a   1.000
_cell.length_b   1.000
_cell.length_c   1.000
_cell.angle_alpha   90.00
_cell.angle_beta   90.00
_cell.angle_gamma   90.00
#
_symmetry.space_group_name_H-M   'P 1'
#
loop_
_entity.id
_entity.type
_entity.pdbx_description
1 polymer ?
#
loop_
_entity_poly.entity_id
_entity_poly.type
_entity_poly.pdbx_seq_one_letter_code
_entity_poly.pdbx_strand_id
1 'polypeptide(L)'
;DAHTKYTADSAENIKAIQTLYDTDGINFDASIAGGDEITLFRNGTLQMAFCWNIAQQLNSDNNDAGLTNDGDEIMPMAFPTASGDPKLCGGIWGFGVFDNGDEAKVKAAKTFIEFIAADPDQVKDSVLASTYFPVRASVGDIYADNAIMSEYTKFMAYLGDYYQITPGWATARTEWWNMLQRVGTGEDVATSVATFVQNANAAAAAEA
;
A
#
# COMPACT_ATOMS: atom_id res chain seq x y z
N ASP A 1 5.54 16.53 14.86
CA ASP A 1 4.65 15.80 15.75
C ASP A 1 5.19 14.39 15.90
N ALA A 2 5.13 13.86 17.10
CA ALA A 2 5.85 12.62 17.43
C ALA A 2 5.16 11.34 16.95
N HIS A 3 4.19 11.42 16.03
CA HIS A 3 3.40 10.28 15.56
C HIS A 3 2.85 9.41 16.71
N THR A 4 2.30 10.06 17.73
CA THR A 4 1.86 9.37 18.94
C THR A 4 0.36 9.12 19.01
N LYS A 5 -0.40 9.63 18.04
CA LYS A 5 -1.86 9.47 18.01
C LYS A 5 -2.46 9.63 16.62
N TYR A 6 -3.67 9.12 16.49
CA TYR A 6 -4.51 9.19 15.29
C TYR A 6 -5.46 10.40 15.37
N THR A 7 -5.54 11.18 14.29
CA THR A 7 -6.34 12.41 14.19
C THR A 7 -7.16 12.41 12.90
N ALA A 8 -7.95 11.34 12.69
CA ALA A 8 -8.76 11.17 11.48
C ALA A 8 -10.11 11.90 11.53
N ASP A 9 -10.41 12.62 12.61
CA ASP A 9 -11.68 13.29 12.91
C ASP A 9 -11.73 14.75 12.47
N SER A 10 -10.86 15.16 11.55
CA SER A 10 -10.96 16.49 10.94
C SER A 10 -12.22 16.62 10.08
N ALA A 11 -12.76 17.82 9.99
CA ALA A 11 -13.96 18.10 9.18
C ALA A 11 -13.74 17.72 7.71
N GLU A 12 -12.52 17.94 7.19
CA GLU A 12 -12.12 17.62 5.83
C GLU A 12 -12.13 16.11 5.59
N ASN A 13 -11.59 15.32 6.53
CA ASN A 13 -11.57 13.87 6.41
C ASN A 13 -12.98 13.26 6.51
N ILE A 14 -13.79 13.73 7.47
CA ILE A 14 -15.20 13.32 7.58
C ILE A 14 -15.93 13.64 6.27
N LYS A 15 -15.76 14.85 5.73
CA LYS A 15 -16.35 15.23 4.45
C LYS A 15 -15.86 14.35 3.30
N ALA A 16 -14.60 13.98 3.27
CA ALA A 16 -14.05 13.11 2.23
C ALA A 16 -14.71 11.72 2.27
N ILE A 17 -14.81 11.12 3.46
CA ILE A 17 -15.49 9.81 3.64
C ILE A 17 -16.98 9.91 3.26
N GLN A 18 -17.66 10.99 3.68
CA GLN A 18 -19.05 11.22 3.32
C GLN A 18 -19.21 11.35 1.79
N THR A 19 -18.30 12.08 1.13
CA THR A 19 -18.32 12.23 -0.32
C THR A 19 -18.16 10.88 -1.02
N LEU A 20 -17.25 10.01 -0.54
CA LEU A 20 -17.10 8.66 -1.07
C LEU A 20 -18.37 7.84 -0.87
N TYR A 21 -18.99 7.90 0.30
CA TYR A 21 -20.21 7.17 0.61
C TYR A 21 -21.41 7.62 -0.23
N ASP A 22 -21.51 8.93 -0.49
CA ASP A 22 -22.59 9.53 -1.29
C ASP A 22 -22.40 9.39 -2.81
N THR A 23 -21.22 8.93 -3.25
CA THR A 23 -20.91 8.81 -4.68
C THR A 23 -21.46 7.51 -5.25
N ASP A 24 -22.31 7.62 -6.24
CA ASP A 24 -22.85 6.47 -6.96
C ASP A 24 -21.72 5.63 -7.62
N GLY A 25 -21.84 4.32 -7.50
CA GLY A 25 -20.88 3.38 -8.08
C GLY A 25 -19.68 3.04 -7.19
N ILE A 26 -19.54 3.67 -6.02
CA ILE A 26 -18.57 3.23 -4.99
C ILE A 26 -19.19 2.11 -4.16
N ASN A 27 -18.47 0.98 -4.10
CA ASN A 27 -18.93 -0.18 -3.35
C ASN A 27 -18.27 -0.24 -1.97
N PHE A 28 -19.10 -0.21 -0.92
CA PHE A 28 -18.70 -0.41 0.47
C PHE A 28 -18.98 -1.85 0.95
N ASP A 29 -19.13 -2.80 0.03
CA ASP A 29 -19.43 -4.19 0.38
C ASP A 29 -18.28 -4.80 1.19
N ALA A 30 -18.59 -5.22 2.40
CA ALA A 30 -17.64 -5.84 3.32
C ALA A 30 -17.19 -7.25 2.88
N SER A 31 -17.83 -7.83 1.86
CA SER A 31 -17.42 -9.13 1.30
C SER A 31 -16.21 -9.03 0.37
N ILE A 32 -15.84 -7.83 -0.08
CA ILE A 32 -14.67 -7.61 -0.92
C ILE A 32 -13.43 -7.49 -0.03
N ALA A 33 -12.49 -8.42 -0.19
CA ALA A 33 -11.23 -8.43 0.54
C ALA A 33 -10.12 -7.70 -0.23
N GLY A 34 -9.07 -7.30 0.51
CA GLY A 34 -7.90 -6.68 -0.12
C GLY A 34 -7.24 -7.63 -1.13
N GLY A 35 -7.11 -7.17 -2.37
CA GLY A 35 -6.61 -7.94 -3.51
C GLY A 35 -7.70 -8.37 -4.49
N ASP A 36 -8.95 -8.41 -4.09
CA ASP A 36 -10.06 -8.73 -4.98
C ASP A 36 -10.22 -7.68 -6.08
N GLU A 37 -9.94 -6.42 -5.77
CA GLU A 37 -9.97 -5.32 -6.74
C GLU A 37 -9.07 -5.55 -7.94
N ILE A 38 -7.92 -6.19 -7.76
CA ILE A 38 -7.00 -6.51 -8.86
C ILE A 38 -7.62 -7.56 -9.77
N THR A 39 -8.26 -8.58 -9.21
CA THR A 39 -8.96 -9.60 -9.98
C THR A 39 -10.13 -8.98 -10.76
N LEU A 40 -10.92 -8.15 -10.11
CA LEU A 40 -12.06 -7.45 -10.73
C LEU A 40 -11.61 -6.48 -11.84
N PHE A 41 -10.48 -5.79 -11.63
CA PHE A 41 -9.88 -4.93 -12.64
C PHE A 41 -9.37 -5.73 -13.84
N ARG A 42 -8.63 -6.81 -13.62
CA ARG A 42 -8.13 -7.65 -14.71
C ARG A 42 -9.22 -8.29 -15.54
N ASN A 43 -10.37 -8.57 -14.95
CA ASN A 43 -11.53 -9.14 -15.62
C ASN A 43 -12.44 -8.08 -16.28
N GLY A 44 -12.04 -6.80 -16.30
CA GLY A 44 -12.83 -5.72 -16.89
C GLY A 44 -14.05 -5.28 -16.08
N THR A 45 -14.27 -5.83 -14.88
CA THR A 45 -15.38 -5.43 -14.00
C THR A 45 -15.15 -4.02 -13.43
N LEU A 46 -13.92 -3.67 -13.10
CA LEU A 46 -13.50 -2.34 -12.69
C LEU A 46 -12.63 -1.70 -13.77
N GLN A 47 -12.87 -0.43 -14.02
CA GLN A 47 -12.04 0.37 -14.95
C GLN A 47 -10.83 1.02 -14.26
N MET A 48 -10.85 1.10 -12.95
CA MET A 48 -9.74 1.61 -12.12
C MET A 48 -9.60 0.73 -10.88
N ALA A 49 -8.36 0.50 -10.46
CA ALA A 49 -8.06 -0.21 -9.23
C ALA A 49 -6.89 0.42 -8.50
N PHE A 50 -6.89 0.32 -7.17
CA PHE A 50 -5.74 0.69 -6.35
C PHE A 50 -4.71 -0.43 -6.42
N CYS A 51 -3.59 -0.17 -7.08
CA CYS A 51 -2.54 -1.16 -7.20
C CYS A 51 -1.53 -1.01 -6.06
N TRP A 52 -1.57 -1.91 -5.11
CA TRP A 52 -0.56 -2.02 -4.06
C TRP A 52 0.54 -3.04 -4.39
N ASN A 53 0.32 -3.89 -5.41
CA ASN A 53 1.33 -4.79 -5.97
C ASN A 53 1.18 -4.86 -7.50
N ILE A 54 1.95 -4.07 -8.18
CA ILE A 54 2.01 -3.96 -9.65
C ILE A 54 2.27 -5.29 -10.34
N ALA A 55 3.08 -6.16 -9.72
CA ALA A 55 3.40 -7.46 -10.28
C ALA A 55 2.18 -8.31 -10.57
N GLN A 56 1.15 -8.20 -9.76
CA GLN A 56 -0.10 -8.95 -9.97
C GLN A 56 -0.81 -8.53 -11.26
N GLN A 57 -0.53 -7.33 -11.77
CA GLN A 57 -1.08 -6.84 -13.02
C GLN A 57 -0.20 -7.18 -14.22
N LEU A 58 1.09 -7.34 -13.98
CA LEU A 58 2.07 -7.64 -15.03
C LEU A 58 2.20 -9.14 -15.31
N ASN A 59 1.82 -9.99 -14.38
CA ASN A 59 1.77 -11.45 -14.54
C ASN A 59 0.42 -11.89 -15.15
N SER A 60 0.11 -11.43 -16.35
CA SER A 60 -1.01 -11.98 -17.08
C SER A 60 -0.60 -13.25 -17.84
N ASP A 61 -1.52 -14.19 -17.99
CA ASP A 61 -1.32 -15.39 -18.81
C ASP A 61 -1.01 -15.06 -20.28
N ASN A 62 -1.19 -13.80 -20.67
CA ASN A 62 -0.93 -13.27 -22.01
C ASN A 62 0.54 -12.85 -22.23
N ASN A 63 1.44 -13.08 -21.28
CA ASN A 63 2.88 -12.75 -21.33
C ASN A 63 3.24 -11.28 -21.63
N ASP A 64 2.26 -10.44 -21.90
CA ASP A 64 2.47 -9.02 -22.17
C ASP A 64 2.16 -8.26 -20.89
N ALA A 65 3.20 -7.92 -20.18
CA ALA A 65 3.12 -7.06 -19.02
C ALA A 65 2.26 -5.84 -19.34
N GLY A 66 1.19 -5.66 -18.57
CA GLY A 66 0.37 -4.46 -18.66
C GLY A 66 -0.91 -4.55 -19.48
N LEU A 67 -1.41 -5.75 -19.73
CA LEU A 67 -2.74 -5.93 -20.31
C LEU A 67 -3.73 -6.55 -19.34
N THR A 68 -5.00 -6.17 -19.48
CA THR A 68 -6.13 -6.87 -18.84
C THR A 68 -6.38 -8.22 -19.51
N ASN A 69 -7.26 -9.06 -18.96
CA ASN A 69 -7.64 -10.34 -19.57
C ASN A 69 -8.30 -10.17 -20.95
N ASP A 70 -8.94 -9.02 -21.17
CA ASP A 70 -9.59 -8.69 -22.45
C ASP A 70 -8.63 -7.98 -23.43
N GLY A 71 -7.39 -7.77 -23.02
CA GLY A 71 -6.34 -7.16 -23.85
C GLY A 71 -6.29 -5.64 -23.78
N ASP A 72 -6.97 -5.01 -22.84
CA ASP A 72 -6.90 -3.57 -22.63
C ASP A 72 -5.58 -3.17 -21.99
N GLU A 73 -5.01 -2.06 -22.45
CA GLU A 73 -3.76 -1.51 -21.92
C GLU A 73 -3.95 -0.95 -20.51
N ILE A 74 -3.09 -1.38 -19.59
CA ILE A 74 -3.05 -0.86 -18.22
C ILE A 74 -2.22 0.41 -18.19
N MET A 75 -2.83 1.50 -17.72
CA MET A 75 -2.16 2.79 -17.62
C MET A 75 -1.95 3.18 -16.14
N PRO A 76 -0.70 3.45 -15.73
CA PRO A 76 -0.41 4.01 -14.42
C PRO A 76 -1.00 5.40 -14.25
N MET A 77 -1.63 5.65 -13.10
CA MET A 77 -2.17 6.95 -12.75
C MET A 77 -1.87 7.27 -11.29
N ALA A 78 -1.30 8.45 -11.05
CA ALA A 78 -1.23 8.99 -9.68
C ALA A 78 -2.58 9.59 -9.29
N PHE A 79 -2.89 9.60 -7.98
CA PHE A 79 -4.12 10.21 -7.50
C PHE A 79 -4.17 11.69 -7.84
N PRO A 80 -5.27 12.18 -8.43
CA PRO A 80 -5.47 13.60 -8.60
C PRO A 80 -5.65 14.28 -7.24
N THR A 81 -5.05 15.45 -7.08
CA THR A 81 -5.23 16.30 -5.89
C THR A 81 -5.64 17.69 -6.30
N ALA A 82 -6.28 18.42 -5.40
CA ALA A 82 -6.71 19.78 -5.66
C ALA A 82 -5.54 20.74 -5.94
N SER A 83 -4.35 20.45 -5.41
CA SER A 83 -3.13 21.26 -5.65
C SER A 83 -2.40 20.89 -6.94
N GLY A 84 -2.72 19.76 -7.54
CA GLY A 84 -1.94 19.18 -8.65
C GLY A 84 -0.68 18.43 -8.23
N ASP A 85 -0.38 18.37 -6.92
CA ASP A 85 0.76 17.63 -6.37
C ASP A 85 0.30 16.27 -5.86
N PRO A 86 0.51 15.16 -6.61
CA PRO A 86 0.09 13.84 -6.19
C PRO A 86 0.74 13.44 -4.87
N LYS A 87 -0.02 12.70 -4.06
CA LYS A 87 0.49 12.05 -2.85
C LYS A 87 0.09 10.59 -2.88
N LEU A 88 1.04 9.73 -2.58
CA LEU A 88 0.84 8.30 -2.51
C LEU A 88 1.16 7.79 -1.12
N CYS A 89 0.38 6.82 -0.68
CA CYS A 89 0.71 6.01 0.47
C CYS A 89 1.59 4.87 -0.01
N GLY A 90 2.73 4.67 0.64
CA GLY A 90 3.65 3.60 0.30
C GLY A 90 4.19 2.91 1.53
N GLY A 91 4.88 1.80 1.30
CA GLY A 91 5.54 1.03 2.34
C GLY A 91 6.90 0.53 1.87
N ILE A 92 7.71 0.13 2.82
CA ILE A 92 9.01 -0.48 2.58
C ILE A 92 8.95 -1.91 3.10
N TRP A 93 9.32 -2.86 2.25
CA TRP A 93 9.56 -4.23 2.65
C TRP A 93 11.03 -4.41 2.99
N GLY A 94 11.29 -5.12 4.07
CA GLY A 94 12.65 -5.37 4.52
C GLY A 94 12.76 -6.73 5.21
N PHE A 95 14.00 -7.17 5.37
CA PHE A 95 14.31 -8.39 6.11
C PHE A 95 14.71 -8.04 7.54
N GLY A 96 14.14 -8.75 8.50
CA GLY A 96 14.52 -8.69 9.91
C GLY A 96 15.32 -9.93 10.32
N VAL A 97 16.31 -9.74 11.17
CA VAL A 97 17.01 -10.84 11.83
C VAL A 97 16.54 -10.91 13.27
N PHE A 98 15.98 -12.04 13.67
CA PHE A 98 15.55 -12.29 15.03
C PHE A 98 16.65 -13.05 15.78
N ASP A 99 16.99 -12.60 16.98
CA ASP A 99 17.91 -13.33 17.85
C ASP A 99 17.13 -14.47 18.52
N ASN A 100 17.49 -15.70 18.15
CA ASN A 100 16.93 -16.92 18.72
C ASN A 100 17.87 -17.62 19.72
N GLY A 101 18.92 -16.93 20.17
CA GLY A 101 19.96 -17.46 21.07
C GLY A 101 21.00 -18.36 20.39
N ASP A 102 20.98 -18.48 19.05
CA ASP A 102 21.95 -19.23 18.25
C ASP A 102 22.78 -18.25 17.40
N GLU A 103 23.94 -17.88 17.86
CA GLU A 103 24.82 -16.91 17.18
C GLU A 103 25.18 -17.34 15.76
N ALA A 104 25.33 -18.64 15.51
CA ALA A 104 25.68 -19.15 14.18
C ALA A 104 24.53 -18.93 13.19
N LYS A 105 23.29 -19.14 13.62
CA LYS A 105 22.09 -18.88 12.79
C LYS A 105 21.91 -17.40 12.55
N VAL A 106 22.05 -16.58 13.59
CA VAL A 106 21.98 -15.11 13.45
C VAL A 106 23.02 -14.60 12.46
N LYS A 107 24.27 -15.08 12.55
CA LYS A 107 25.33 -14.73 11.59
C LYS A 107 24.99 -15.17 10.17
N ALA A 108 24.52 -16.40 9.98
CA ALA A 108 24.13 -16.90 8.67
C ALA A 108 22.98 -16.09 8.06
N ALA A 109 21.96 -15.74 8.87
CA ALA A 109 20.85 -14.88 8.43
C ALA A 109 21.34 -13.49 7.98
N LYS A 110 22.24 -12.87 8.73
CA LYS A 110 22.83 -11.57 8.33
C LYS A 110 23.58 -11.68 7.01
N THR A 111 24.44 -12.70 6.86
CA THR A 111 25.18 -12.93 5.61
C THR A 111 24.23 -13.14 4.42
N PHE A 112 23.13 -13.89 4.61
CA PHE A 112 22.15 -14.09 3.56
C PHE A 112 21.44 -12.78 3.18
N ILE A 113 21.04 -11.97 4.16
CA ILE A 113 20.39 -10.67 3.90
C ILE A 113 21.35 -9.71 3.20
N GLU A 114 22.61 -9.65 3.65
CA GLU A 114 23.65 -8.84 2.99
C GLU A 114 23.79 -9.24 1.52
N PHE A 115 23.81 -10.53 1.22
CA PHE A 115 23.91 -11.06 -0.14
C PHE A 115 22.71 -10.63 -1.01
N ILE A 116 21.47 -10.87 -0.56
CA ILE A 116 20.29 -10.61 -1.40
C ILE A 116 19.85 -9.13 -1.46
N ALA A 117 20.19 -8.34 -0.43
CA ALA A 117 19.69 -6.97 -0.31
C ALA A 117 20.76 -5.88 -0.40
N ALA A 118 22.04 -6.24 -0.36
CA ALA A 118 23.14 -5.28 -0.35
C ALA A 118 24.25 -5.57 -1.34
N ASP A 119 24.44 -6.82 -1.76
CA ASP A 119 25.43 -7.17 -2.77
C ASP A 119 25.08 -6.53 -4.12
N PRO A 120 25.97 -5.75 -4.75
CA PRO A 120 25.67 -5.03 -5.98
C PRO A 120 25.23 -5.91 -7.15
N ASP A 121 25.71 -7.15 -7.21
CA ASP A 121 25.44 -8.08 -8.30
C ASP A 121 24.12 -8.83 -8.09
N GLN A 122 23.70 -9.00 -6.83
CA GLN A 122 22.52 -9.78 -6.47
C GLN A 122 21.28 -8.93 -6.19
N VAL A 123 21.43 -7.71 -5.66
CA VAL A 123 20.30 -6.89 -5.26
C VAL A 123 19.38 -6.56 -6.42
N LYS A 124 19.91 -6.33 -7.61
CA LYS A 124 19.11 -6.07 -8.81
C LYS A 124 18.20 -7.25 -9.13
N ASP A 125 18.74 -8.45 -9.20
CA ASP A 125 18.00 -9.67 -9.52
C ASP A 125 16.97 -10.00 -8.43
N SER A 126 17.34 -9.78 -7.16
CA SER A 126 16.43 -9.98 -6.03
C SER A 126 15.24 -9.02 -6.08
N VAL A 127 15.47 -7.75 -6.40
CA VAL A 127 14.40 -6.76 -6.52
C VAL A 127 13.53 -7.05 -7.74
N LEU A 128 14.11 -7.39 -8.89
CA LEU A 128 13.37 -7.80 -10.09
C LEU A 128 12.47 -9.03 -9.82
N ALA A 129 13.01 -10.03 -9.11
CA ALA A 129 12.23 -11.20 -8.74
C ALA A 129 11.05 -10.90 -7.78
N SER A 130 11.19 -9.86 -6.96
CA SER A 130 10.11 -9.37 -6.09
C SER A 130 9.10 -8.50 -6.81
N THR A 131 9.46 -7.95 -7.98
CA THR A 131 8.71 -6.97 -8.75
C THR A 131 8.42 -5.65 -8.02
N TYR A 132 9.16 -5.37 -6.94
CA TYR A 132 9.15 -4.10 -6.23
C TYR A 132 10.19 -3.12 -6.81
N PHE A 133 10.29 -1.95 -6.19
CA PHE A 133 11.25 -0.93 -6.55
C PHE A 133 12.43 -0.94 -5.59
N PRO A 134 13.66 -0.68 -6.07
CA PRO A 134 14.82 -0.64 -5.20
C PRO A 134 14.76 0.57 -4.26
N VAL A 135 15.10 0.35 -3.00
CA VAL A 135 15.22 1.43 -1.99
C VAL A 135 16.56 2.16 -2.06
N ARG A 136 17.52 1.64 -2.82
CA ARG A 136 18.86 2.22 -2.99
C ARG A 136 19.00 2.83 -4.36
N ALA A 137 19.34 4.11 -4.42
CA ALA A 137 19.61 4.80 -5.68
C ALA A 137 20.78 4.17 -6.48
N SER A 138 21.73 3.54 -5.80
CA SER A 138 22.89 2.88 -6.44
C SER A 138 22.52 1.66 -7.30
N VAL A 139 21.34 1.09 -7.11
CA VAL A 139 20.84 -0.02 -7.95
C VAL A 139 20.47 0.47 -9.36
N GLY A 140 20.13 1.76 -9.48
CA GLY A 140 19.73 2.36 -10.74
C GLY A 140 18.31 2.02 -11.17
N ASP A 141 17.96 2.37 -12.40
CA ASP A 141 16.66 2.04 -13.00
C ASP A 141 16.71 0.60 -13.52
N ILE A 142 16.11 -0.31 -12.75
CA ILE A 142 16.03 -1.73 -13.11
C ILE A 142 14.88 -2.05 -14.07
N TYR A 143 14.02 -1.08 -14.33
CA TYR A 143 12.82 -1.21 -15.17
C TYR A 143 12.88 -0.38 -16.46
N ALA A 144 14.06 0.10 -16.86
CA ALA A 144 14.24 0.95 -18.03
C ALA A 144 13.63 0.37 -19.31
N ASP A 145 13.64 -0.95 -19.45
CA ASP A 145 13.11 -1.67 -20.62
C ASP A 145 11.61 -2.03 -20.50
N ASN A 146 10.96 -1.66 -19.39
CA ASN A 146 9.53 -1.89 -19.16
C ASN A 146 8.80 -0.56 -19.00
N ALA A 147 8.03 -0.15 -20.02
CA ALA A 147 7.40 1.17 -20.08
C ALA A 147 6.45 1.44 -18.89
N ILE A 148 5.68 0.44 -18.45
CA ILE A 148 4.74 0.59 -17.33
C ILE A 148 5.48 0.72 -16.01
N MET A 149 6.44 -0.17 -15.74
CA MET A 149 7.22 -0.13 -14.50
C MET A 149 8.11 1.12 -14.43
N SER A 150 8.63 1.58 -15.57
CA SER A 150 9.38 2.84 -15.66
C SER A 150 8.50 4.04 -15.32
N GLU A 151 7.24 4.05 -15.76
CA GLU A 151 6.28 5.10 -15.38
C GLU A 151 5.97 5.06 -13.87
N TYR A 152 5.74 3.89 -13.30
CA TYR A 152 5.55 3.75 -11.85
C TYR A 152 6.79 4.13 -11.04
N THR A 153 7.99 3.95 -11.57
CA THR A 153 9.23 4.40 -10.90
C THR A 153 9.19 5.91 -10.60
N LYS A 154 8.62 6.70 -11.52
CA LYS A 154 8.46 8.15 -11.32
C LYS A 154 7.55 8.49 -10.14
N PHE A 155 6.59 7.62 -9.84
CA PHE A 155 5.64 7.81 -8.75
C PHE A 155 6.28 7.65 -7.37
N MET A 156 7.48 7.07 -7.28
CA MET A 156 8.23 7.01 -6.03
C MET A 156 8.51 8.39 -5.44
N ALA A 157 8.57 9.44 -6.26
CA ALA A 157 8.71 10.81 -5.82
C ALA A 157 7.47 11.37 -5.09
N TYR A 158 6.32 10.71 -5.21
CA TYR A 158 5.06 11.13 -4.61
C TYR A 158 4.76 10.44 -3.27
N LEU A 159 5.62 9.50 -2.85
CA LEU A 159 5.45 8.81 -1.58
C LEU A 159 5.53 9.79 -0.41
N GLY A 160 4.52 9.74 0.44
CA GLY A 160 4.50 10.47 1.71
C GLY A 160 5.27 9.73 2.80
N ASP A 161 5.15 10.23 4.03
CA ASP A 161 5.76 9.62 5.19
C ASP A 161 5.23 8.18 5.41
N TYR A 162 6.07 7.37 6.02
CA TYR A 162 5.71 6.00 6.36
C TYR A 162 4.59 5.97 7.40
N TYR A 163 3.49 5.29 7.08
CA TYR A 163 2.26 5.35 7.86
C TYR A 163 2.18 4.40 9.05
N GLN A 164 3.07 3.41 9.14
CA GLN A 164 3.04 2.36 10.18
C GLN A 164 3.91 2.70 11.42
N ILE A 165 4.27 3.95 11.62
CA ILE A 165 5.17 4.36 12.70
C ILE A 165 4.47 4.76 13.98
N THR A 166 3.16 4.95 13.95
CA THR A 166 2.37 5.27 15.14
C THR A 166 2.10 4.00 15.95
N PRO A 167 2.32 3.99 17.27
CA PRO A 167 1.97 2.86 18.12
C PRO A 167 0.50 2.43 17.93
N GLY A 168 0.20 1.16 18.19
CA GLY A 168 -1.16 0.63 18.03
C GLY A 168 -1.60 0.45 16.57
N TRP A 169 -0.68 0.49 15.61
CA TRP A 169 -0.99 0.41 14.19
C TRP A 169 -1.85 -0.79 13.79
N ALA A 170 -1.56 -1.98 14.33
CA ALA A 170 -2.31 -3.18 13.99
C ALA A 170 -3.80 -3.05 14.34
N THR A 171 -4.09 -2.51 15.53
CA THR A 171 -5.46 -2.21 15.97
C THR A 171 -6.06 -1.08 15.16
N ALA A 172 -5.33 0.02 14.94
CA ALA A 172 -5.83 1.15 14.16
C ALA A 172 -6.22 0.74 12.73
N ARG A 173 -5.41 -0.11 12.08
CA ARG A 173 -5.73 -0.65 10.76
C ARG A 173 -7.04 -1.44 10.75
N THR A 174 -7.26 -2.30 11.73
CA THR A 174 -8.50 -3.07 11.85
C THR A 174 -9.70 -2.15 12.14
N GLU A 175 -9.53 -1.17 13.03
CA GLU A 175 -10.58 -0.20 13.36
C GLU A 175 -10.93 0.71 12.18
N TRP A 176 -9.98 1.01 11.29
CA TRP A 176 -10.25 1.73 10.06
C TRP A 176 -11.20 0.94 9.14
N TRP A 177 -10.96 -0.35 8.97
CA TRP A 177 -11.88 -1.20 8.20
C TRP A 177 -13.25 -1.31 8.86
N ASN A 178 -13.28 -1.50 10.17
CA ASN A 178 -14.54 -1.56 10.92
C ASN A 178 -15.32 -0.26 10.77
N MET A 179 -14.65 0.89 10.76
CA MET A 179 -15.28 2.19 10.52
C MET A 179 -15.93 2.25 9.13
N LEU A 180 -15.19 1.87 8.09
CA LEU A 180 -15.73 1.87 6.73
C LEU A 180 -16.92 0.92 6.57
N GLN A 181 -16.89 -0.24 7.23
CA GLN A 181 -18.03 -1.17 7.25
C GLN A 181 -19.25 -0.58 7.96
N ARG A 182 -19.05 0.11 9.10
CA ARG A 182 -20.15 0.82 9.78
C ARG A 182 -20.80 1.86 8.88
N VAL A 183 -19.99 2.67 8.20
CA VAL A 183 -20.46 3.65 7.19
C VAL A 183 -21.22 2.94 6.08
N GLY A 184 -20.66 1.85 5.53
CA GLY A 184 -21.28 1.07 4.46
C GLY A 184 -22.63 0.43 4.84
N THR A 185 -22.85 0.16 6.13
CA THR A 185 -24.13 -0.33 6.67
C THR A 185 -25.09 0.77 7.11
N GLY A 186 -24.74 2.04 6.90
CA GLY A 186 -25.60 3.20 7.12
C GLY A 186 -25.42 3.91 8.46
N GLU A 187 -24.35 3.62 9.21
CA GLU A 187 -24.02 4.41 10.39
C GLU A 187 -23.49 5.79 9.96
N ASP A 188 -23.81 6.82 10.74
CA ASP A 188 -23.34 8.19 10.53
C ASP A 188 -21.81 8.27 10.45
N VAL A 189 -21.30 8.95 9.44
CA VAL A 189 -19.85 9.01 9.15
C VAL A 189 -19.09 9.64 10.31
N ALA A 190 -19.57 10.76 10.88
CA ALA A 190 -18.87 11.44 11.97
C ALA A 190 -18.81 10.57 13.23
N THR A 191 -19.89 9.85 13.54
CA THR A 191 -19.98 8.90 14.65
C THR A 191 -19.01 7.73 14.44
N SER A 192 -18.98 7.16 13.24
CA SER A 192 -18.09 6.04 12.90
C SER A 192 -16.62 6.44 12.99
N VAL A 193 -16.27 7.65 12.51
CA VAL A 193 -14.91 8.22 12.60
C VAL A 193 -14.53 8.49 14.05
N ALA A 194 -15.41 9.05 14.86
CA ALA A 194 -15.13 9.30 16.28
C ALA A 194 -14.82 7.99 17.04
N THR A 195 -15.57 6.93 16.74
CA THR A 195 -15.35 5.59 17.31
C THR A 195 -13.99 5.05 16.89
N PHE A 196 -13.61 5.19 15.62
CA PHE A 196 -12.28 4.84 15.13
C PHE A 196 -11.17 5.56 15.90
N VAL A 197 -11.26 6.89 15.99
CA VAL A 197 -10.24 7.72 16.66
C VAL A 197 -10.10 7.34 18.14
N GLN A 198 -11.20 7.09 18.82
CA GLN A 198 -11.19 6.64 20.21
C GLN A 198 -10.44 5.31 20.37
N ASN A 199 -10.79 4.30 19.58
CA ASN A 199 -10.23 2.95 19.68
C ASN A 199 -8.75 2.91 19.26
N ALA A 200 -8.41 3.58 18.18
CA ALA A 200 -7.03 3.66 17.68
C ALA A 200 -6.10 4.37 18.68
N ASN A 201 -6.58 5.47 19.30
CA ASN A 201 -5.79 6.18 20.31
C ASN A 201 -5.69 5.42 21.63
N ALA A 202 -6.70 4.65 22.01
CA ALA A 202 -6.59 3.74 23.17
C ALA A 202 -5.51 2.67 22.93
N ALA A 203 -5.44 2.10 21.73
CA ALA A 203 -4.38 1.15 21.38
C ALA A 203 -3.00 1.82 21.35
N ALA A 204 -2.88 3.01 20.76
CA ALA A 204 -1.62 3.76 20.76
C ALA A 204 -1.10 4.05 22.18
N ALA A 205 -1.99 4.44 23.09
CA ALA A 205 -1.62 4.70 24.47
C ALA A 205 -1.22 3.43 25.26
N ALA A 206 -1.70 2.25 24.84
CA ALA A 206 -1.35 0.99 25.49
C ALA A 206 0.02 0.45 25.05
N GLU A 207 0.55 0.89 23.91
CA GLU A 207 1.84 0.48 23.33
C GLU A 207 2.95 1.54 23.53
N ALA A 208 2.60 2.72 24.04
CA ALA A 208 3.54 3.82 24.31
C ALA A 208 4.19 3.66 25.69
#